data_1a90a669a47a242ae017119cee6bf24e
#
_entry.id   1a90a669a47a242ae017119cee6bf24e
#
_cell.length_a   1.000
_cell.length_b   1.000
_cell.length_c   1.000
_cell.angle_alpha   90.00
_cell.angle_beta   90.00
_cell.angle_gamma   90.00
#
_symmetry.space_group_name_H-M   'P 1'
#
loop_
_entity.id
_entity.type
_entity.pdbx_description
1 polymer ?
#
loop_
_entity_poly.entity_id
_entity_poly.type
_entity_poly.pdbx_seq_one_letter_code
_entity_poly.pdbx_strand_id
1 'polypeptide(L)'
;MLKIKWLIWGLLPPILGFGQSYKEAPETLRLDTNYSYFQFFTKEAATNFYNAFHKERPNRTSIFHFGASHVQAEVMVTEAREALQNEFGNAGRGLVFNYGAANTYSSINYNSTKQGTWTFAKSFMRNPSLPLGVMGMTVQSEEVGASLIWDFKKPISSARHRIRMFANNDENTPDFDVIINDQTIPFDREHRFRFYGLPYFEIDYEGEVKSLRINLVASGASGTQFTFYGVDFQNQVGGGLVYHSLGVGAAPMESVIRLDAMPEQAKVLNPDVVFLDFGTNNILYTNTLDSNIKTAVSKAITFFRSINPEVVIVLTTTQDLYYKGKVITAGVAFRDLMQDLARAHNCVFWNWFDQSGGLNSIRQWGNDGYAQKDHIHLTWKGYRLKGQFVHKSVMNTLKYIEQNPNAETLVISSKSYEFTEPTPSEIQKSKPSSKKYHTVKSGESLWSISKKYGSSVEKIQKMNGLRSTLIKPGQKLRIR
;
A
#
# COMPACT_ATOMS: atom_id res chain seq x y z
N MET A 1 -31.08 -32.63 -50.24
CA MET A 1 -29.94 -31.83 -50.72
C MET A 1 -29.22 -31.26 -49.55
N LEU A 2 -27.95 -31.62 -49.40
CA LEU A 2 -27.12 -31.45 -48.21
C LEU A 2 -26.90 -29.97 -47.84
N LYS A 3 -27.12 -29.65 -46.55
CA LYS A 3 -26.62 -28.42 -45.90
C LYS A 3 -25.25 -28.73 -45.28
N ILE A 4 -24.19 -28.19 -45.87
CA ILE A 4 -22.83 -28.22 -45.30
C ILE A 4 -22.70 -27.06 -44.34
N LYS A 5 -22.60 -27.36 -43.03
CA LYS A 5 -22.19 -26.42 -41.97
C LYS A 5 -20.66 -26.38 -41.95
N TRP A 6 -20.10 -25.24 -42.31
CA TRP A 6 -18.68 -24.95 -42.03
C TRP A 6 -18.53 -24.48 -40.62
N LEU A 7 -17.93 -25.30 -39.75
CA LEU A 7 -17.37 -24.89 -38.48
C LEU A 7 -16.04 -24.18 -38.76
N ILE A 8 -16.01 -22.88 -38.59
CA ILE A 8 -14.77 -22.11 -38.57
C ILE A 8 -14.22 -22.26 -37.14
N TRP A 9 -13.27 -23.13 -36.96
CA TRP A 9 -12.39 -23.14 -35.77
C TRP A 9 -11.42 -21.96 -35.95
N GLY A 10 -11.69 -20.86 -35.28
CA GLY A 10 -10.74 -19.78 -35.11
C GLY A 10 -9.57 -20.31 -34.25
N LEU A 11 -8.44 -20.57 -34.90
CA LEU A 11 -7.15 -20.71 -34.24
C LEU A 11 -6.83 -19.39 -33.53
N LEU A 12 -7.08 -19.34 -32.22
CA LEU A 12 -6.45 -18.35 -31.38
C LEU A 12 -4.93 -18.58 -31.44
N PRO A 13 -4.12 -17.55 -31.73
CA PRO A 13 -2.68 -17.70 -31.66
C PRO A 13 -2.32 -18.12 -30.22
N PRO A 14 -1.30 -19.00 -30.06
CA PRO A 14 -0.84 -19.34 -28.72
C PRO A 14 -0.43 -18.03 -28.04
N ILE A 15 -1.10 -17.70 -26.96
CA ILE A 15 -0.64 -16.68 -26.01
C ILE A 15 0.71 -17.19 -25.56
N LEU A 16 1.78 -16.62 -26.12
CA LEU A 16 3.12 -16.72 -25.57
C LEU A 16 3.00 -16.12 -24.16
N GLY A 17 2.72 -17.00 -23.20
CA GLY A 17 2.85 -16.72 -21.82
C GLY A 17 4.27 -16.22 -21.61
N PHE A 18 4.42 -14.92 -21.32
CA PHE A 18 5.57 -14.45 -20.59
C PHE A 18 5.50 -15.10 -19.20
N GLY A 19 5.88 -16.38 -19.15
CA GLY A 19 6.31 -17.03 -17.96
C GLY A 19 7.47 -16.20 -17.42
N GLN A 20 7.17 -15.18 -16.61
CA GLN A 20 8.16 -14.62 -15.73
C GLN A 20 8.62 -15.83 -14.91
N SER A 21 9.83 -16.30 -15.25
CA SER A 21 10.49 -17.31 -14.43
C SER A 21 10.51 -16.74 -13.02
N TYR A 22 9.65 -17.28 -12.15
CA TYR A 22 9.84 -17.12 -10.73
C TYR A 22 11.28 -17.60 -10.51
N LYS A 23 12.24 -16.70 -10.33
CA LYS A 23 13.49 -17.03 -9.70
C LYS A 23 13.04 -17.53 -8.35
N GLU A 24 13.09 -18.84 -8.15
CA GLU A 24 12.68 -19.46 -6.90
C GLU A 24 13.39 -18.72 -5.79
N ALA A 25 12.59 -18.26 -4.82
CA ALA A 25 13.14 -17.62 -3.66
C ALA A 25 14.10 -18.60 -2.98
N PRO A 26 15.25 -18.16 -2.45
CA PRO A 26 16.20 -19.06 -1.81
C PRO A 26 15.50 -19.88 -0.71
N GLU A 27 15.79 -21.17 -0.61
CA GLU A 27 15.28 -22.06 0.44
C GLU A 27 15.56 -21.51 1.85
N THR A 28 16.65 -20.77 1.98
CA THR A 28 17.03 -20.08 3.23
C THR A 28 15.97 -19.14 3.76
N LEU A 29 15.06 -18.62 2.92
CA LEU A 29 13.92 -17.78 3.37
C LEU A 29 12.86 -18.58 4.13
N ARG A 30 12.90 -19.92 4.06
CA ARG A 30 11.94 -20.83 4.72
C ARG A 30 10.48 -20.51 4.40
N LEU A 31 10.22 -20.08 3.16
CA LEU A 31 8.87 -19.83 2.68
C LEU A 31 8.03 -21.09 2.77
N ASP A 32 6.82 -20.95 3.27
CA ASP A 32 5.90 -22.08 3.34
C ASP A 32 4.74 -21.88 2.37
N THR A 33 4.83 -22.58 1.24
CA THR A 33 3.83 -22.46 0.17
C THR A 33 2.48 -23.06 0.51
N ASN A 34 2.37 -23.86 1.60
CA ASN A 34 1.08 -24.36 2.08
C ASN A 34 0.17 -23.21 2.51
N TYR A 35 0.74 -22.06 2.92
CA TYR A 35 -0.01 -20.85 3.25
C TYR A 35 -0.30 -19.95 2.04
N SER A 36 -0.03 -20.38 0.80
CA SER A 36 -0.32 -19.62 -0.41
C SER A 36 -1.80 -19.71 -0.79
N TYR A 37 -2.68 -19.45 0.16
CA TYR A 37 -4.13 -19.41 0.00
C TYR A 37 -4.70 -18.29 0.86
N PHE A 38 -5.84 -17.76 0.41
CA PHE A 38 -6.73 -17.00 1.25
C PHE A 38 -7.71 -17.98 1.92
N GLN A 39 -7.63 -18.05 3.25
CA GLN A 39 -8.45 -18.94 4.04
C GLN A 39 -9.84 -18.33 4.22
N PHE A 40 -10.88 -19.15 4.17
CA PHE A 40 -12.26 -18.77 4.43
C PHE A 40 -12.91 -19.75 5.40
N PHE A 41 -13.92 -19.28 6.13
CA PHE A 41 -14.51 -20.01 7.26
C PHE A 41 -15.98 -20.34 7.03
N THR A 42 -16.58 -19.92 5.91
CA THR A 42 -17.93 -20.20 5.49
C THR A 42 -18.02 -20.29 3.97
N LYS A 43 -19.04 -20.99 3.48
CA LYS A 43 -19.34 -21.04 2.04
C LYS A 43 -19.67 -19.67 1.46
N GLU A 44 -20.32 -18.79 2.23
CA GLU A 44 -20.63 -17.42 1.80
C GLU A 44 -19.36 -16.62 1.51
N ALA A 45 -18.36 -16.66 2.41
CA ALA A 45 -17.07 -15.99 2.17
C ALA A 45 -16.36 -16.51 0.92
N ALA A 46 -16.41 -17.83 0.67
CA ALA A 46 -15.88 -18.43 -0.55
C ALA A 46 -16.63 -17.95 -1.80
N THR A 47 -17.95 -17.91 -1.75
CA THR A 47 -18.80 -17.47 -2.86
C THR A 47 -18.57 -15.99 -3.19
N ASN A 48 -18.55 -15.12 -2.18
CA ASN A 48 -18.27 -13.70 -2.39
C ASN A 48 -16.86 -13.47 -2.94
N PHE A 49 -15.86 -14.22 -2.44
CA PHE A 49 -14.51 -14.17 -2.97
C PHE A 49 -14.45 -14.59 -4.45
N TYR A 50 -15.10 -15.70 -4.80
CA TYR A 50 -15.16 -16.17 -6.18
C TYR A 50 -15.84 -15.14 -7.09
N ASN A 51 -17.01 -14.66 -6.71
CA ASN A 51 -17.80 -13.68 -7.48
C ASN A 51 -17.07 -12.35 -7.68
N ALA A 52 -16.28 -11.91 -6.69
CA ALA A 52 -15.50 -10.68 -6.80
C ALA A 52 -14.50 -10.70 -7.97
N PHE A 53 -13.96 -11.88 -8.32
CA PHE A 53 -13.00 -12.03 -9.42
C PHE A 53 -13.62 -12.52 -10.74
N HIS A 54 -14.88 -12.97 -10.74
CA HIS A 54 -15.58 -13.51 -11.92
C HIS A 54 -16.75 -12.62 -12.38
N LYS A 55 -16.57 -11.31 -12.29
CA LYS A 55 -17.58 -10.36 -12.77
C LYS A 55 -17.66 -10.36 -14.29
N GLU A 56 -18.88 -10.46 -14.81
CA GLU A 56 -19.13 -10.30 -16.23
C GLU A 56 -18.83 -8.88 -16.71
N ARG A 57 -18.25 -8.75 -17.91
CA ARG A 57 -18.02 -7.44 -18.52
C ARG A 57 -19.35 -6.76 -18.85
N PRO A 58 -19.50 -5.43 -18.69
CA PRO A 58 -18.44 -4.45 -18.42
C PRO A 58 -18.12 -4.20 -16.94
N ASN A 59 -18.64 -5.01 -16.03
CA ASN A 59 -18.41 -4.84 -14.60
C ASN A 59 -16.92 -4.98 -14.25
N ARG A 60 -16.51 -4.29 -13.20
CA ARG A 60 -15.11 -4.22 -12.75
C ARG A 60 -15.01 -4.73 -11.34
N THR A 61 -13.88 -5.36 -11.05
CA THR A 61 -13.48 -5.68 -9.68
C THR A 61 -12.65 -4.52 -9.13
N SER A 62 -13.11 -3.91 -8.05
CA SER A 62 -12.41 -2.83 -7.36
C SER A 62 -11.77 -3.36 -6.08
N ILE A 63 -10.43 -3.28 -5.99
CA ILE A 63 -9.66 -3.75 -4.84
C ILE A 63 -9.07 -2.56 -4.10
N PHE A 64 -9.36 -2.44 -2.82
CA PHE A 64 -8.71 -1.52 -1.89
C PHE A 64 -7.65 -2.26 -1.08
N HIS A 65 -6.42 -1.79 -1.08
CA HIS A 65 -5.37 -2.35 -0.24
C HIS A 65 -4.87 -1.30 0.75
N PHE A 66 -5.48 -1.29 1.92
CA PHE A 66 -5.05 -0.43 3.02
C PHE A 66 -3.84 -1.02 3.72
N GLY A 67 -2.93 -0.15 4.12
CA GLY A 67 -1.76 -0.55 4.89
C GLY A 67 -0.88 0.63 5.29
N ALA A 68 0.28 0.29 5.81
CA ALA A 68 1.25 1.28 6.27
C ALA A 68 2.39 1.49 5.26
N SER A 69 3.63 1.66 5.75
CA SER A 69 4.84 1.84 4.93
C SER A 69 5.08 0.71 3.93
N HIS A 70 4.63 -0.51 4.24
CA HIS A 70 4.77 -1.66 3.34
C HIS A 70 3.90 -1.53 2.07
N VAL A 71 2.84 -0.73 2.11
CA VAL A 71 1.91 -0.49 1.00
C VAL A 71 2.20 0.84 0.30
N GLN A 72 2.58 1.90 1.04
CA GLN A 72 2.74 3.26 0.50
C GLN A 72 3.70 3.35 -0.69
N ALA A 73 4.82 2.62 -0.68
CA ALA A 73 5.79 2.64 -1.78
C ALA A 73 5.28 1.97 -3.06
N GLU A 74 4.16 1.26 -3.00
CA GLU A 74 3.47 0.53 -4.07
C GLU A 74 4.24 -0.64 -4.71
N VAL A 75 5.40 -1.04 -4.22
CA VAL A 75 6.18 -2.13 -4.85
C VAL A 75 5.38 -3.44 -4.86
N MET A 76 4.88 -3.86 -3.69
CA MET A 76 4.07 -5.07 -3.53
C MET A 76 2.75 -4.97 -4.32
N VAL A 77 2.06 -3.83 -4.17
CA VAL A 77 0.76 -3.62 -4.83
C VAL A 77 0.91 -3.58 -6.34
N THR A 78 1.98 -2.99 -6.87
CA THR A 78 2.24 -2.96 -8.31
C THR A 78 2.45 -4.36 -8.87
N GLU A 79 3.26 -5.17 -8.21
CA GLU A 79 3.51 -6.57 -8.63
C GLU A 79 2.20 -7.38 -8.63
N ALA A 80 1.41 -7.28 -7.55
CA ALA A 80 0.12 -7.97 -7.43
C ALA A 80 -0.88 -7.46 -8.47
N ARG A 81 -1.00 -6.12 -8.64
CA ARG A 81 -1.92 -5.49 -9.59
C ARG A 81 -1.62 -5.91 -11.02
N GLU A 82 -0.36 -5.78 -11.48
CA GLU A 82 0.02 -6.14 -12.85
C GLU A 82 -0.23 -7.62 -13.12
N ALA A 83 0.08 -8.51 -12.18
CA ALA A 83 -0.17 -9.94 -12.31
C ALA A 83 -1.68 -10.25 -12.39
N LEU A 84 -2.49 -9.70 -11.49
CA LEU A 84 -3.94 -9.91 -11.48
C LEU A 84 -4.63 -9.26 -12.69
N GLN A 85 -4.16 -8.09 -13.15
CA GLN A 85 -4.68 -7.46 -14.36
C GLN A 85 -4.36 -8.28 -15.64
N ASN A 86 -3.26 -9.00 -15.67
CA ASN A 86 -2.96 -9.93 -16.76
C ASN A 86 -3.94 -11.12 -16.81
N GLU A 87 -4.42 -11.58 -15.64
CA GLU A 87 -5.39 -12.68 -15.56
C GLU A 87 -6.83 -12.21 -15.84
N PHE A 88 -7.26 -11.12 -15.21
CA PHE A 88 -8.66 -10.69 -15.21
C PHE A 88 -8.97 -9.51 -16.14
N GLY A 89 -7.96 -8.88 -16.72
CA GLY A 89 -8.08 -7.67 -17.52
C GLY A 89 -7.77 -6.40 -16.71
N ASN A 90 -7.33 -5.36 -17.44
CA ASN A 90 -6.93 -4.09 -16.87
C ASN A 90 -8.09 -3.09 -16.93
N ALA A 91 -8.71 -2.79 -15.79
CA ALA A 91 -9.76 -1.78 -15.66
C ALA A 91 -9.24 -0.40 -15.25
N GLY A 92 -7.94 -0.21 -15.11
CA GLY A 92 -7.31 1.08 -14.81
C GLY A 92 -6.19 1.00 -13.80
N ARG A 93 -5.49 2.13 -13.64
CA ARG A 93 -4.37 2.29 -12.71
C ARG A 93 -4.84 2.34 -11.25
N GLY A 94 -6.05 2.86 -11.03
CA GLY A 94 -6.56 3.19 -9.72
C GLY A 94 -6.00 4.50 -9.16
N LEU A 95 -6.17 4.70 -7.86
CA LEU A 95 -5.85 5.92 -7.15
C LEU A 95 -4.34 6.24 -7.13
N VAL A 96 -4.03 7.52 -7.33
CA VAL A 96 -2.71 8.14 -7.12
C VAL A 96 -2.84 9.35 -6.20
N PHE A 97 -1.78 9.66 -5.46
CA PHE A 97 -1.74 10.79 -4.54
C PHE A 97 -0.49 11.66 -4.76
N ASN A 98 -0.54 12.94 -4.35
CA ASN A 98 0.64 13.80 -4.37
C ASN A 98 1.43 13.68 -3.06
N TYR A 99 2.35 12.73 -3.02
CA TYR A 99 3.17 12.48 -1.84
C TYR A 99 4.14 13.63 -1.52
N GLY A 100 4.58 14.37 -2.55
CA GLY A 100 5.44 15.54 -2.37
C GLY A 100 4.73 16.66 -1.61
N ALA A 101 3.45 16.91 -1.88
CA ALA A 101 2.65 17.89 -1.14
C ALA A 101 2.37 17.46 0.31
N ALA A 102 2.22 16.14 0.54
CA ALA A 102 2.08 15.58 1.88
C ALA A 102 3.42 15.38 2.63
N ASN A 103 4.52 15.87 2.09
CA ASN A 103 5.86 15.75 2.69
C ASN A 103 6.18 14.31 3.12
N THR A 104 6.11 13.37 2.15
CA THR A 104 6.43 11.96 2.36
C THR A 104 7.05 11.35 1.09
N TYR A 105 7.55 10.12 1.18
CA TYR A 105 8.17 9.45 0.04
C TYR A 105 7.13 9.04 -1.01
N SER A 106 7.52 9.18 -2.27
CA SER A 106 6.68 8.89 -3.44
C SER A 106 6.52 7.39 -3.71
N SER A 107 5.52 7.06 -4.53
CA SER A 107 5.37 5.76 -5.20
C SER A 107 6.61 5.45 -6.07
N ILE A 108 6.85 4.16 -6.31
CA ILE A 108 7.84 3.74 -7.31
C ILE A 108 7.43 4.04 -8.74
N ASN A 109 6.13 4.24 -9.01
CA ASN A 109 5.54 4.32 -10.34
C ASN A 109 5.55 5.75 -10.91
N TYR A 110 5.64 6.76 -10.06
CA TYR A 110 5.64 8.16 -10.46
C TYR A 110 6.39 9.04 -9.46
N ASN A 111 6.84 10.18 -9.92
CA ASN A 111 7.27 11.27 -9.06
C ASN A 111 6.09 12.20 -8.82
N SER A 112 5.99 12.74 -7.62
CA SER A 112 5.00 13.75 -7.29
C SER A 112 5.67 14.92 -6.58
N THR A 113 5.44 16.12 -7.08
CA THR A 113 6.02 17.38 -6.57
C THR A 113 4.93 18.42 -6.42
N LYS A 114 5.26 19.55 -5.82
CA LYS A 114 4.36 20.68 -5.65
C LYS A 114 5.06 21.99 -5.95
N GLN A 115 4.28 23.01 -6.26
CA GLN A 115 4.68 24.42 -6.22
C GLN A 115 3.72 25.16 -5.28
N GLY A 116 4.20 26.22 -4.67
CA GLY A 116 3.44 26.99 -3.68
C GLY A 116 3.32 26.29 -2.31
N THR A 117 2.52 26.86 -1.46
CA THR A 117 2.32 26.43 -0.06
C THR A 117 1.17 25.46 0.04
N TRP A 118 1.43 24.30 0.63
CA TRP A 118 0.46 23.24 0.87
C TRP A 118 0.52 22.78 2.31
N THR A 119 -0.59 22.78 2.99
CA THR A 119 -0.80 22.09 4.27
C THR A 119 -1.18 20.65 4.02
N PHE A 120 -0.98 19.77 5.00
CA PHE A 120 -1.32 18.36 4.86
C PHE A 120 -1.75 17.71 6.18
N ALA A 121 -2.55 16.65 6.05
CA ALA A 121 -2.87 15.73 7.14
C ALA A 121 -2.65 14.28 6.69
N LYS A 122 -2.39 13.40 7.67
CA LYS A 122 -2.17 11.96 7.47
C LYS A 122 -2.87 11.15 8.56
N SER A 123 -3.37 9.97 8.23
CA SER A 123 -4.19 9.14 9.11
C SER A 123 -3.48 8.62 10.37
N PHE A 124 -2.14 8.61 10.39
CA PHE A 124 -1.40 8.27 11.60
C PHE A 124 -1.34 9.43 12.63
N MET A 125 -1.63 10.66 12.22
CA MET A 125 -1.65 11.81 13.13
C MET A 125 -2.80 11.66 14.13
N ARG A 126 -2.55 11.98 15.39
CA ARG A 126 -3.55 11.82 16.45
C ARG A 126 -4.75 12.75 16.25
N ASN A 127 -4.47 13.99 15.83
CA ASN A 127 -5.46 15.03 15.55
C ASN A 127 -5.12 15.63 14.18
N PRO A 128 -5.58 15.04 13.06
CA PRO A 128 -5.36 15.60 11.74
C PRO A 128 -6.08 16.94 11.63
N SER A 129 -5.41 17.94 11.03
CA SER A 129 -5.97 19.29 10.85
C SER A 129 -6.91 19.41 9.66
N LEU A 130 -6.95 18.40 8.79
CA LEU A 130 -7.80 18.33 7.60
C LEU A 130 -8.58 17.01 7.62
N PRO A 131 -9.82 16.99 7.06
CA PRO A 131 -10.54 15.74 6.85
C PRO A 131 -9.75 14.81 5.95
N LEU A 132 -9.78 13.52 6.23
CA LEU A 132 -8.97 12.52 5.54
C LEU A 132 -9.80 11.75 4.52
N GLY A 133 -9.35 11.73 3.26
CA GLY A 133 -9.94 10.93 2.19
C GLY A 133 -9.50 9.46 2.21
N VAL A 134 -9.98 8.69 1.24
CA VAL A 134 -9.72 7.26 1.09
C VAL A 134 -8.23 6.91 1.00
N MET A 135 -7.40 7.82 0.49
CA MET A 135 -5.94 7.66 0.47
C MET A 135 -5.29 7.76 1.86
N GLY A 136 -6.05 8.11 2.92
CA GLY A 136 -5.54 8.32 4.27
C GLY A 136 -4.63 9.54 4.41
N MET A 137 -4.58 10.37 3.39
CA MET A 137 -3.84 11.63 3.33
C MET A 137 -4.68 12.70 2.64
N THR A 138 -4.45 13.96 3.00
CA THR A 138 -5.10 15.12 2.41
C THR A 138 -4.10 16.25 2.31
N VAL A 139 -4.17 17.02 1.24
CA VAL A 139 -3.40 18.27 1.09
C VAL A 139 -4.33 19.43 0.73
N GLN A 140 -3.99 20.62 1.18
CA GLN A 140 -4.82 21.81 0.99
C GLN A 140 -3.96 23.03 0.70
N SER A 141 -4.43 23.91 -0.20
CA SER A 141 -3.82 25.21 -0.48
C SER A 141 -4.88 26.26 -0.69
N GLU A 142 -4.54 27.50 -0.30
CA GLU A 142 -5.30 28.74 -0.54
C GLU A 142 -4.54 29.66 -1.51
N GLU A 143 -3.35 29.26 -1.95
CA GLU A 143 -2.43 30.08 -2.74
C GLU A 143 -2.75 29.97 -4.23
N VAL A 144 -3.05 31.11 -4.86
CA VAL A 144 -3.19 31.23 -6.32
C VAL A 144 -1.85 30.89 -6.98
N GLY A 145 -1.89 30.04 -8.02
CA GLY A 145 -0.69 29.55 -8.70
C GLY A 145 -0.04 28.35 -8.03
N ALA A 146 -0.51 27.92 -6.85
CA ALA A 146 -0.07 26.65 -6.27
C ALA A 146 -0.42 25.47 -7.19
N SER A 147 0.44 24.47 -7.25
CA SER A 147 0.24 23.32 -8.13
C SER A 147 0.62 22.01 -7.49
N LEU A 148 -0.08 20.96 -7.92
CA LEU A 148 0.26 19.55 -7.70
C LEU A 148 0.71 18.95 -9.02
N ILE A 149 1.84 18.25 -9.04
CA ILE A 149 2.47 17.76 -10.28
C ILE A 149 2.79 16.28 -10.13
N TRP A 150 2.51 15.50 -11.18
CA TRP A 150 2.86 14.08 -11.29
C TRP A 150 3.57 13.81 -12.61
N ASP A 151 4.67 13.07 -12.56
CA ASP A 151 5.40 12.53 -13.69
C ASP A 151 5.40 11.00 -13.59
N PHE A 152 4.68 10.34 -14.49
CA PHE A 152 4.55 8.89 -14.51
C PHE A 152 5.75 8.25 -15.17
N LYS A 153 6.49 7.39 -14.46
CA LYS A 153 7.68 6.70 -14.99
C LYS A 153 7.35 5.74 -16.13
N LYS A 154 6.15 5.18 -16.09
CA LYS A 154 5.52 4.41 -17.16
C LYS A 154 4.20 5.08 -17.45
N PRO A 155 3.91 5.48 -18.69
CA PRO A 155 2.63 6.09 -19.02
C PRO A 155 1.45 5.22 -18.59
N ILE A 156 0.39 5.86 -18.12
CA ILE A 156 -0.86 5.16 -17.86
C ILE A 156 -1.57 5.02 -19.21
N SER A 157 -1.60 3.80 -19.74
CA SER A 157 -2.12 3.52 -21.09
C SER A 157 -3.57 3.06 -21.03
N SER A 158 -4.42 3.72 -21.82
CA SER A 158 -5.79 3.31 -22.12
C SER A 158 -6.22 3.96 -23.42
N ALA A 159 -7.11 3.31 -24.16
CA ALA A 159 -7.76 3.96 -25.31
C ALA A 159 -8.60 5.16 -24.86
N ARG A 160 -9.31 5.02 -23.74
CA ARG A 160 -10.10 6.09 -23.12
C ARG A 160 -10.11 5.94 -21.60
N HIS A 161 -9.69 6.99 -20.92
CA HIS A 161 -9.69 7.10 -19.46
C HIS A 161 -10.95 7.79 -18.96
N ARG A 162 -11.41 7.32 -17.80
CA ARG A 162 -12.22 8.08 -16.86
C ARG A 162 -11.33 8.46 -15.70
N ILE A 163 -11.03 9.74 -15.57
CA ILE A 163 -10.17 10.29 -14.54
C ILE A 163 -11.06 11.01 -13.51
N ARG A 164 -11.08 10.54 -12.27
CA ARG A 164 -11.81 11.16 -11.18
C ARG A 164 -10.85 11.79 -10.19
N MET A 165 -10.95 13.09 -10.05
CA MET A 165 -10.19 13.86 -9.09
C MET A 165 -11.05 14.10 -7.85
N PHE A 166 -10.69 13.49 -6.74
CA PHE A 166 -11.35 13.68 -5.46
C PHE A 166 -10.82 14.96 -4.80
N ALA A 167 -11.69 15.97 -4.68
CA ALA A 167 -11.40 17.24 -4.07
C ALA A 167 -12.71 17.84 -3.51
N ASN A 168 -12.59 18.87 -2.67
CA ASN A 168 -13.79 19.62 -2.28
C ASN A 168 -14.43 20.26 -3.53
N ASN A 169 -15.76 20.34 -3.51
CA ASN A 169 -16.54 20.97 -4.57
C ASN A 169 -17.71 21.73 -3.94
N ASP A 170 -17.40 22.87 -3.37
CA ASP A 170 -18.31 23.78 -2.71
C ASP A 170 -18.07 25.23 -3.18
N GLU A 171 -18.76 26.18 -2.59
CA GLU A 171 -18.64 27.60 -2.92
C GLU A 171 -17.24 28.19 -2.62
N ASN A 172 -16.48 27.55 -1.73
CA ASN A 172 -15.12 27.97 -1.37
C ASN A 172 -14.05 27.33 -2.25
N THR A 173 -14.40 26.42 -3.16
CA THR A 173 -13.43 25.80 -4.07
C THR A 173 -12.96 26.82 -5.11
N PRO A 174 -11.65 27.10 -5.24
CA PRO A 174 -11.13 28.00 -6.28
C PRO A 174 -11.30 27.40 -7.68
N ASP A 175 -11.14 28.22 -8.70
CA ASP A 175 -10.96 27.76 -10.06
C ASP A 175 -9.59 27.11 -10.19
N PHE A 176 -9.48 26.10 -11.05
CA PHE A 176 -8.23 25.40 -11.29
C PHE A 176 -8.18 24.83 -12.70
N ASP A 177 -6.96 24.63 -13.20
CA ASP A 177 -6.70 23.92 -14.44
C ASP A 177 -6.19 22.51 -14.14
N VAL A 178 -6.68 21.54 -14.89
CA VAL A 178 -6.10 20.20 -14.97
C VAL A 178 -5.34 20.10 -16.29
N ILE A 179 -4.03 19.86 -16.21
CA ILE A 179 -3.16 19.75 -17.37
C ILE A 179 -2.71 18.29 -17.48
N ILE A 180 -3.13 17.61 -18.54
CA ILE A 180 -2.76 16.23 -18.86
C ILE A 180 -1.83 16.28 -20.06
N ASN A 181 -0.57 15.83 -19.88
CA ASN A 181 0.51 16.08 -20.81
C ASN A 181 0.60 17.59 -21.10
N ASP A 182 0.26 18.03 -22.32
CA ASP A 182 0.27 19.44 -22.73
C ASP A 182 -1.14 20.01 -22.94
N GLN A 183 -2.19 19.23 -22.65
CA GLN A 183 -3.58 19.64 -22.80
C GLN A 183 -4.13 20.22 -21.50
N THR A 184 -4.56 21.49 -21.55
CA THR A 184 -5.21 22.18 -20.42
C THR A 184 -6.71 22.00 -20.47
N ILE A 185 -7.30 21.61 -19.36
CA ILE A 185 -8.74 21.46 -19.14
C ILE A 185 -9.11 22.37 -17.96
N PRO A 186 -9.80 23.50 -18.22
CA PRO A 186 -10.17 24.44 -17.17
C PRO A 186 -11.35 23.92 -16.34
N PHE A 187 -11.30 24.16 -15.04
CA PHE A 187 -12.38 23.98 -14.09
C PHE A 187 -12.73 25.32 -13.45
N ASP A 188 -13.33 26.20 -14.23
CA ASP A 188 -13.95 27.42 -13.73
C ASP A 188 -15.27 27.10 -13.01
N ARG A 189 -15.92 28.12 -12.47
CA ARG A 189 -17.16 27.97 -11.72
C ARG A 189 -18.26 27.25 -12.51
N GLU A 190 -18.40 27.53 -13.81
CA GLU A 190 -19.43 26.90 -14.66
C GLU A 190 -19.15 25.42 -14.88
N HIS A 191 -17.92 25.06 -15.18
CA HIS A 191 -17.52 23.64 -15.35
C HIS A 191 -17.65 22.86 -14.04
N ARG A 192 -17.27 23.47 -12.88
CA ARG A 192 -17.39 22.84 -11.56
C ARG A 192 -18.84 22.59 -11.16
N PHE A 193 -19.77 23.45 -11.57
CA PHE A 193 -21.20 23.34 -11.25
C PHE A 193 -21.81 22.01 -11.70
N ARG A 194 -21.31 21.40 -12.78
CA ARG A 194 -21.75 20.07 -13.27
C ARG A 194 -21.51 18.95 -12.27
N PHE A 195 -20.57 19.13 -11.35
CA PHE A 195 -20.19 18.16 -10.35
C PHE A 195 -20.63 18.58 -8.93
N TYR A 196 -21.47 19.61 -8.82
CA TYR A 196 -21.91 20.10 -7.52
C TYR A 196 -22.60 19.01 -6.71
N GLY A 197 -22.18 18.84 -5.45
CA GLY A 197 -22.66 17.76 -4.57
C GLY A 197 -22.00 16.39 -4.78
N LEU A 198 -21.09 16.26 -5.77
CA LEU A 198 -20.26 15.06 -5.93
C LEU A 198 -18.91 15.26 -5.22
N PRO A 199 -18.31 14.20 -4.65
CA PRO A 199 -17.02 14.28 -3.98
C PRO A 199 -15.83 14.27 -4.97
N TYR A 200 -16.07 14.44 -6.27
CA TYR A 200 -15.07 14.37 -7.32
C TYR A 200 -15.42 15.25 -8.53
N PHE A 201 -14.42 15.56 -9.31
CA PHE A 201 -14.52 16.06 -10.70
C PHE A 201 -14.14 14.93 -11.65
N GLU A 202 -14.82 14.81 -12.80
CA GLU A 202 -14.57 13.75 -13.77
C GLU A 202 -14.10 14.32 -15.10
N ILE A 203 -13.09 13.68 -15.67
CA ILE A 203 -12.51 14.00 -16.99
C ILE A 203 -12.48 12.73 -17.82
N ASP A 204 -13.01 12.81 -19.03
CA ASP A 204 -12.79 11.83 -20.08
C ASP A 204 -11.53 12.23 -20.86
N TYR A 205 -10.58 11.32 -21.00
CA TYR A 205 -9.31 11.59 -21.68
C TYR A 205 -8.93 10.40 -22.58
N GLU A 206 -8.51 10.67 -23.81
CA GLU A 206 -8.08 9.66 -24.78
C GLU A 206 -6.55 9.65 -24.91
N GLY A 207 -5.97 8.44 -24.92
CA GLY A 207 -4.55 8.24 -25.08
C GLY A 207 -3.78 8.09 -23.77
N GLU A 208 -2.46 8.05 -23.87
CA GLU A 208 -1.56 7.82 -22.73
C GLU A 208 -1.43 9.05 -21.84
N VAL A 209 -1.45 8.85 -20.51
CA VAL A 209 -1.14 9.90 -19.54
C VAL A 209 0.30 9.73 -19.06
N LYS A 210 1.16 10.69 -19.42
CA LYS A 210 2.59 10.76 -19.04
C LYS A 210 2.81 11.69 -17.86
N SER A 211 2.03 12.76 -17.80
CA SER A 211 2.07 13.74 -16.72
C SER A 211 0.67 14.26 -16.41
N LEU A 212 0.49 14.67 -15.16
CA LEU A 212 -0.71 15.35 -14.68
C LEU A 212 -0.28 16.54 -13.83
N ARG A 213 -0.94 17.67 -14.02
CA ARG A 213 -0.78 18.84 -13.15
C ARG A 213 -2.15 19.40 -12.81
N ILE A 214 -2.33 19.80 -11.57
CA ILE A 214 -3.46 20.60 -11.10
C ILE A 214 -2.88 21.95 -10.72
N ASN A 215 -3.42 23.02 -11.28
CA ASN A 215 -2.91 24.37 -11.12
C ASN A 215 -4.03 25.28 -10.64
N LEU A 216 -3.90 25.86 -9.45
CA LEU A 216 -4.90 26.76 -8.88
C LEU A 216 -4.80 28.12 -9.60
N VAL A 217 -5.91 28.59 -10.15
CA VAL A 217 -5.99 29.87 -10.84
C VAL A 217 -6.77 30.88 -10.01
N ALA A 218 -6.63 32.15 -10.31
CA ALA A 218 -7.34 33.21 -9.61
C ALA A 218 -8.85 33.02 -9.81
N SER A 219 -9.59 32.90 -8.70
CA SER A 219 -11.04 33.02 -8.70
C SER A 219 -11.44 34.39 -8.20
N GLY A 220 -12.57 34.93 -8.66
CA GLY A 220 -13.09 36.22 -8.20
C GLY A 220 -13.57 36.21 -6.74
N ALA A 221 -13.50 35.08 -6.03
CA ALA A 221 -13.91 34.91 -4.64
C ALA A 221 -12.71 34.98 -3.68
N SER A 222 -12.82 35.69 -2.59
CA SER A 222 -11.83 35.71 -1.51
C SER A 222 -12.07 34.53 -0.55
N GLY A 223 -10.99 33.99 0.03
CA GLY A 223 -11.08 32.94 1.06
C GLY A 223 -11.33 31.53 0.51
N THR A 224 -10.97 31.29 -0.73
CA THR A 224 -11.11 29.97 -1.36
C THR A 224 -9.99 29.02 -0.95
N GLN A 225 -10.34 27.76 -0.75
CA GLN A 225 -9.39 26.70 -0.41
C GLN A 225 -9.62 25.46 -1.26
N PHE A 226 -8.54 24.90 -1.80
CA PHE A 226 -8.56 23.66 -2.56
C PHE A 226 -8.06 22.52 -1.70
N THR A 227 -8.96 21.60 -1.35
CA THR A 227 -8.66 20.40 -0.56
C THR A 227 -8.67 19.18 -1.46
N PHE A 228 -7.52 18.52 -1.58
CA PHE A 228 -7.31 17.43 -2.51
C PHE A 228 -7.10 16.10 -1.77
N TYR A 229 -7.77 15.03 -2.27
CA TYR A 229 -7.78 13.68 -1.67
C TYR A 229 -7.18 12.60 -2.56
N GLY A 230 -7.04 12.81 -3.87
CA GLY A 230 -6.47 11.84 -4.81
C GLY A 230 -7.06 11.91 -6.21
N VAL A 231 -6.43 11.22 -7.15
CA VAL A 231 -6.94 11.04 -8.53
C VAL A 231 -7.03 9.56 -8.84
N ASP A 232 -8.18 9.12 -9.36
CA ASP A 232 -8.43 7.75 -9.80
C ASP A 232 -8.43 7.67 -11.34
N PHE A 233 -7.65 6.76 -11.88
CA PHE A 233 -7.56 6.49 -13.30
C PHE A 233 -8.20 5.15 -13.62
N GLN A 234 -9.33 5.18 -14.32
CA GLN A 234 -10.04 3.99 -14.77
C GLN A 234 -10.09 3.94 -16.31
N ASN A 235 -10.07 2.74 -16.87
CA ASN A 235 -10.32 2.53 -18.29
C ASN A 235 -11.82 2.56 -18.53
N GLN A 236 -12.30 3.32 -19.52
CA GLN A 236 -13.74 3.35 -19.83
C GLN A 236 -14.20 2.11 -20.62
N VAL A 237 -13.32 1.48 -21.35
CA VAL A 237 -13.63 0.35 -22.22
C VAL A 237 -13.21 -0.97 -21.56
N GLY A 238 -14.13 -1.91 -21.53
CA GLY A 238 -13.90 -3.25 -20.99
C GLY A 238 -14.11 -3.37 -19.49
N GLY A 239 -14.24 -4.62 -19.02
CA GLY A 239 -14.19 -4.99 -17.62
C GLY A 239 -12.76 -5.27 -17.17
N GLY A 240 -12.62 -5.88 -16.00
CA GLY A 240 -11.34 -6.28 -15.45
C GLY A 240 -11.17 -5.77 -14.02
N LEU A 241 -9.92 -5.54 -13.63
CA LEU A 241 -9.55 -5.26 -12.25
C LEU A 241 -8.89 -3.88 -12.13
N VAL A 242 -9.35 -3.09 -11.16
CA VAL A 242 -8.67 -1.90 -10.67
C VAL A 242 -8.19 -2.15 -9.24
N TYR A 243 -6.91 -1.82 -8.95
CA TYR A 243 -6.30 -2.11 -7.66
C TYR A 243 -5.69 -0.83 -7.06
N HIS A 244 -6.31 -0.34 -6.00
CA HIS A 244 -5.92 0.89 -5.32
C HIS A 244 -4.92 0.60 -4.20
N SER A 245 -3.79 1.31 -4.21
CA SER A 245 -2.80 1.29 -3.14
C SER A 245 -3.09 2.40 -2.13
N LEU A 246 -3.52 2.04 -0.93
CA LEU A 246 -4.01 2.95 0.08
C LEU A 246 -3.09 2.92 1.33
N GLY A 247 -1.78 3.07 1.08
CA GLY A 247 -0.76 3.01 2.11
C GLY A 247 -0.40 4.37 2.70
N VAL A 248 -0.28 4.44 4.03
CA VAL A 248 0.21 5.61 4.75
C VAL A 248 1.31 5.19 5.72
N GLY A 249 2.54 5.65 5.50
CA GLY A 249 3.68 5.32 6.37
C GLY A 249 3.39 5.61 7.83
N ALA A 250 3.80 4.70 8.71
CA ALA A 250 3.58 4.74 10.16
C ALA A 250 2.11 4.57 10.62
N ALA A 251 1.14 4.33 9.73
CA ALA A 251 -0.26 4.16 10.10
C ALA A 251 -0.49 2.85 10.89
N PRO A 252 -1.14 2.89 12.06
CA PRO A 252 -1.65 1.72 12.74
C PRO A 252 -3.02 1.30 12.17
N MET A 253 -3.55 0.14 12.58
CA MET A 253 -4.85 -0.38 12.15
C MET A 253 -6.00 0.64 12.36
N GLU A 254 -5.97 1.36 13.47
CA GLU A 254 -7.00 2.33 13.84
C GLU A 254 -7.08 3.52 12.87
N SER A 255 -6.06 3.73 12.06
CA SER A 255 -6.04 4.83 11.09
C SER A 255 -7.12 4.70 10.02
N VAL A 256 -7.53 3.47 9.67
CA VAL A 256 -8.55 3.23 8.63
C VAL A 256 -9.95 3.72 9.00
N ILE A 257 -10.25 3.80 10.31
CA ILE A 257 -11.56 4.27 10.79
C ILE A 257 -11.58 5.77 11.12
N ARG A 258 -10.53 6.51 10.77
CA ARG A 258 -10.40 7.97 10.99
C ARG A 258 -10.50 8.77 9.69
N LEU A 259 -10.99 8.17 8.62
CA LEU A 259 -11.01 8.76 7.28
C LEU A 259 -12.37 9.43 7.03
N ASP A 260 -12.52 10.67 7.51
CA ASP A 260 -13.81 11.38 7.57
C ASP A 260 -14.44 11.63 6.18
N ALA A 261 -13.63 11.88 5.15
CA ALA A 261 -14.09 12.08 3.78
C ALA A 261 -14.13 10.77 2.96
N MET A 262 -13.67 9.63 3.51
CA MET A 262 -13.67 8.33 2.83
C MET A 262 -15.07 7.83 2.47
N PRO A 263 -16.13 7.99 3.30
CA PRO A 263 -17.42 7.38 3.02
C PRO A 263 -17.98 7.71 1.64
N GLU A 264 -17.97 8.98 1.26
CA GLU A 264 -18.49 9.40 -0.04
C GLU A 264 -17.61 8.95 -1.20
N GLN A 265 -16.29 8.95 -1.01
CA GLN A 265 -15.33 8.48 -2.01
C GLN A 265 -15.40 6.96 -2.20
N ALA A 266 -15.53 6.21 -1.11
CA ALA A 266 -15.65 4.75 -1.16
C ALA A 266 -16.95 4.27 -1.82
N LYS A 267 -18.06 5.00 -1.65
CA LYS A 267 -19.31 4.74 -2.41
C LYS A 267 -19.11 4.86 -3.92
N VAL A 268 -18.36 5.87 -4.37
CA VAL A 268 -18.05 6.09 -5.80
C VAL A 268 -17.13 4.99 -6.34
N LEU A 269 -16.13 4.58 -5.58
CA LEU A 269 -15.14 3.58 -5.98
C LEU A 269 -15.64 2.14 -5.78
N ASN A 270 -16.64 1.95 -4.95
CA ASN A 270 -17.39 0.72 -4.68
C ASN A 270 -16.50 -0.53 -4.59
N PRO A 271 -15.74 -0.72 -3.49
CA PRO A 271 -14.81 -1.83 -3.39
C PRO A 271 -15.50 -3.20 -3.32
N ASP A 272 -14.98 -4.17 -4.04
CA ASP A 272 -15.37 -5.58 -3.98
C ASP A 272 -14.48 -6.39 -3.05
N VAL A 273 -13.21 -5.98 -2.95
CA VAL A 273 -12.23 -6.61 -2.07
C VAL A 273 -11.49 -5.51 -1.30
N VAL A 274 -11.38 -5.68 0.01
CA VAL A 274 -10.67 -4.74 0.90
C VAL A 274 -9.63 -5.50 1.71
N PHE A 275 -8.36 -5.22 1.46
CA PHE A 275 -7.25 -5.70 2.29
C PHE A 275 -7.02 -4.75 3.44
N LEU A 276 -6.90 -5.29 4.66
CA LEU A 276 -6.42 -4.60 5.86
C LEU A 276 -5.03 -5.14 6.22
N ASP A 277 -3.97 -4.61 5.56
CA ASP A 277 -2.57 -5.06 5.69
C ASP A 277 -1.80 -4.16 6.67
N PHE A 278 -2.15 -4.27 7.94
CA PHE A 278 -1.56 -3.53 9.04
C PHE A 278 -0.85 -4.46 10.04
N GLY A 279 -0.55 -3.97 11.22
CA GLY A 279 -0.02 -4.72 12.35
C GLY A 279 1.38 -4.27 12.76
N THR A 280 2.29 -4.04 11.82
CA THR A 280 3.68 -3.64 12.14
C THR A 280 3.74 -2.49 13.15
N ASN A 281 3.01 -1.39 12.91
CA ASN A 281 3.04 -0.21 13.78
C ASN A 281 2.25 -0.40 15.10
N ASN A 282 1.39 -1.41 15.17
CA ASN A 282 0.63 -1.73 16.36
C ASN A 282 1.47 -2.50 17.39
N ILE A 283 2.42 -3.34 16.93
CA ILE A 283 3.15 -4.25 17.81
C ILE A 283 4.65 -3.93 17.96
N LEU A 284 5.22 -3.18 17.01
CA LEU A 284 6.68 -2.98 16.87
C LEU A 284 7.33 -2.39 18.13
N TYR A 285 6.68 -1.41 18.75
CA TYR A 285 7.29 -0.63 19.83
C TYR A 285 7.03 -1.22 21.22
N THR A 286 5.89 -1.84 21.40
CA THR A 286 5.42 -2.38 22.67
C THR A 286 5.68 -3.87 22.83
N ASN A 287 5.78 -4.60 21.72
CA ASN A 287 5.78 -6.07 21.66
C ASN A 287 4.56 -6.68 22.37
N THR A 288 3.41 -5.99 22.28
CA THR A 288 2.12 -6.41 22.84
C THR A 288 1.00 -6.05 21.88
N LEU A 289 -0.17 -6.68 22.03
CA LEU A 289 -1.38 -6.31 21.32
C LEU A 289 -2.10 -5.17 22.04
N ASP A 290 -2.55 -4.16 21.26
CA ASP A 290 -3.46 -3.14 21.73
C ASP A 290 -4.91 -3.64 21.58
N SER A 291 -5.73 -3.46 22.63
CA SER A 291 -7.16 -3.81 22.62
C SER A 291 -7.97 -3.07 21.55
N ASN A 292 -7.51 -1.90 21.13
CA ASN A 292 -8.17 -1.09 20.10
C ASN A 292 -8.14 -1.73 18.70
N ILE A 293 -7.18 -2.63 18.43
CA ILE A 293 -7.09 -3.33 17.14
C ILE A 293 -8.40 -4.05 16.80
N LYS A 294 -8.94 -4.82 17.76
CA LYS A 294 -10.21 -5.55 17.58
C LYS A 294 -11.36 -4.61 17.22
N THR A 295 -11.48 -3.51 17.95
CA THR A 295 -12.53 -2.50 17.70
C THR A 295 -12.36 -1.84 16.34
N ALA A 296 -11.13 -1.50 15.94
CA ALA A 296 -10.85 -0.88 14.65
C ALA A 296 -11.20 -1.81 13.48
N VAL A 297 -10.80 -3.08 13.56
CA VAL A 297 -11.12 -4.09 12.55
C VAL A 297 -12.64 -4.27 12.42
N SER A 298 -13.35 -4.45 13.53
CA SER A 298 -14.82 -4.63 13.50
C SER A 298 -15.54 -3.41 12.92
N LYS A 299 -15.13 -2.19 13.26
CA LYS A 299 -15.69 -0.95 12.68
C LYS A 299 -15.40 -0.84 11.19
N ALA A 300 -14.20 -1.18 10.74
CA ALA A 300 -13.85 -1.16 9.32
C ALA A 300 -14.70 -2.17 8.52
N ILE A 301 -14.88 -3.38 9.03
CA ILE A 301 -15.73 -4.42 8.41
C ILE A 301 -17.17 -3.91 8.29
N THR A 302 -17.75 -3.40 9.37
CA THR A 302 -19.13 -2.84 9.37
C THR A 302 -19.25 -1.72 8.37
N PHE A 303 -18.28 -0.81 8.32
CA PHE A 303 -18.26 0.30 7.37
C PHE A 303 -18.27 -0.18 5.91
N PHE A 304 -17.36 -1.05 5.50
CA PHE A 304 -17.28 -1.48 4.11
C PHE A 304 -18.49 -2.31 3.70
N ARG A 305 -19.05 -3.13 4.60
CA ARG A 305 -20.31 -3.85 4.35
C ARG A 305 -21.54 -2.94 4.24
N SER A 306 -21.51 -1.76 4.83
CA SER A 306 -22.57 -0.76 4.63
C SER A 306 -22.54 -0.14 3.22
N ILE A 307 -21.39 -0.20 2.54
CA ILE A 307 -21.22 0.27 1.14
C ILE A 307 -21.56 -0.86 0.17
N ASN A 308 -20.96 -2.03 0.37
CA ASN A 308 -21.18 -3.23 -0.44
C ASN A 308 -21.36 -4.43 0.50
N PRO A 309 -22.58 -4.97 0.66
CA PRO A 309 -22.84 -6.11 1.56
C PRO A 309 -22.03 -7.37 1.22
N GLU A 310 -21.67 -7.56 -0.06
CA GLU A 310 -20.92 -8.72 -0.55
C GLU A 310 -19.39 -8.48 -0.55
N VAL A 311 -18.93 -7.34 -0.03
CA VAL A 311 -17.52 -7.01 -0.02
C VAL A 311 -16.69 -8.07 0.70
N VAL A 312 -15.63 -8.52 0.04
CA VAL A 312 -14.65 -9.43 0.62
C VAL A 312 -13.66 -8.64 1.45
N ILE A 313 -13.66 -8.84 2.75
CA ILE A 313 -12.64 -8.26 3.64
C ILE A 313 -11.54 -9.29 3.85
N VAL A 314 -10.30 -8.93 3.49
CA VAL A 314 -9.10 -9.75 3.68
C VAL A 314 -8.31 -9.21 4.87
N LEU A 315 -8.32 -9.95 5.98
CA LEU A 315 -7.46 -9.66 7.12
C LEU A 315 -6.10 -10.32 6.89
N THR A 316 -5.04 -9.53 6.99
CA THR A 316 -3.67 -10.01 6.76
C THR A 316 -2.85 -9.97 8.04
N THR A 317 -1.69 -10.60 7.99
CA THR A 317 -0.70 -10.54 9.08
C THR A 317 0.54 -9.79 8.63
N THR A 318 1.28 -9.20 9.58
CA THR A 318 2.62 -8.68 9.30
C THR A 318 3.59 -9.85 9.07
N GLN A 319 4.77 -9.61 8.46
CA GLN A 319 5.89 -10.55 8.53
C GLN A 319 6.53 -10.55 9.93
N ASP A 320 7.48 -11.46 10.16
CA ASP A 320 8.32 -11.41 11.36
C ASP A 320 9.04 -10.05 11.48
N LEU A 321 9.28 -9.62 12.69
CA LEU A 321 9.88 -8.33 13.00
C LEU A 321 11.00 -8.48 14.03
N TYR A 322 12.09 -7.72 13.82
CA TYR A 322 13.18 -7.64 14.78
C TYR A 322 13.53 -6.16 15.02
N TYR A 323 13.40 -5.70 16.24
CA TYR A 323 13.56 -4.29 16.57
C TYR A 323 14.41 -4.07 17.80
N LYS A 324 15.39 -3.18 17.74
CA LYS A 324 16.30 -2.83 18.84
C LYS A 324 16.95 -4.04 19.54
N GLY A 325 17.34 -5.03 18.77
CA GLY A 325 18.02 -6.22 19.30
C GLY A 325 17.08 -7.31 19.84
N LYS A 326 15.75 -7.18 19.62
CA LYS A 326 14.74 -8.12 20.12
C LYS A 326 13.83 -8.62 19.00
N VAL A 327 13.45 -9.87 19.09
CA VAL A 327 12.36 -10.46 18.28
C VAL A 327 11.03 -9.90 18.77
N ILE A 328 10.14 -9.55 17.86
CA ILE A 328 8.80 -9.07 18.21
C ILE A 328 7.84 -10.26 18.26
N THR A 329 7.74 -10.89 19.42
CA THR A 329 6.92 -12.09 19.63
C THR A 329 5.41 -11.82 19.54
N ALA A 330 4.98 -10.57 19.75
CA ALA A 330 3.59 -10.15 19.53
C ALA A 330 3.07 -10.40 18.12
N GLY A 331 3.96 -10.64 17.12
CA GLY A 331 3.57 -11.04 15.76
C GLY A 331 2.75 -12.33 15.73
N VAL A 332 3.05 -13.30 16.61
CA VAL A 332 2.28 -14.55 16.74
C VAL A 332 0.87 -14.26 17.27
N ALA A 333 0.77 -13.51 18.35
CA ALA A 333 -0.52 -13.16 18.93
C ALA A 333 -1.36 -12.26 17.98
N PHE A 334 -0.71 -11.39 17.18
CA PHE A 334 -1.39 -10.60 16.15
C PHE A 334 -1.93 -11.50 15.04
N ARG A 335 -1.16 -12.48 14.56
CA ARG A 335 -1.62 -13.48 13.59
C ARG A 335 -2.87 -14.19 14.09
N ASP A 336 -2.84 -14.70 15.31
CA ASP A 336 -3.95 -15.46 15.90
C ASP A 336 -5.19 -14.56 16.05
N LEU A 337 -5.03 -13.32 16.52
CA LEU A 337 -6.12 -12.34 16.60
C LEU A 337 -6.75 -12.07 15.23
N MET A 338 -5.96 -11.90 14.16
CA MET A 338 -6.50 -11.66 12.81
C MET A 338 -7.26 -12.88 12.28
N GLN A 339 -6.80 -14.10 12.55
CA GLN A 339 -7.50 -15.31 12.18
C GLN A 339 -8.83 -15.46 12.93
N ASP A 340 -8.83 -15.20 14.24
CA ASP A 340 -10.05 -15.25 15.07
C ASP A 340 -11.07 -14.21 14.63
N LEU A 341 -10.63 -12.97 14.32
CA LEU A 341 -11.51 -11.93 13.80
C LEU A 341 -12.05 -12.28 12.41
N ALA A 342 -11.22 -12.87 11.54
CA ALA A 342 -11.68 -13.31 10.22
C ALA A 342 -12.78 -14.37 10.35
N ARG A 343 -12.61 -15.33 11.25
CA ARG A 343 -13.62 -16.35 11.55
C ARG A 343 -14.89 -15.73 12.13
N ALA A 344 -14.75 -14.87 13.14
CA ALA A 344 -15.87 -14.28 13.85
C ALA A 344 -16.72 -13.35 12.98
N HIS A 345 -16.11 -12.69 11.99
CA HIS A 345 -16.76 -11.71 11.13
C HIS A 345 -16.98 -12.20 9.69
N ASN A 346 -16.85 -13.49 9.40
CA ASN A 346 -17.01 -14.05 8.05
C ASN A 346 -16.14 -13.29 7.02
N CYS A 347 -14.85 -13.09 7.35
CA CYS A 347 -13.86 -12.47 6.50
C CYS A 347 -12.91 -13.53 5.95
N VAL A 348 -12.12 -13.14 4.97
CA VAL A 348 -11.03 -13.94 4.42
C VAL A 348 -9.74 -13.63 5.18
N PHE A 349 -8.88 -14.62 5.36
CA PHE A 349 -7.63 -14.49 6.12
C PHE A 349 -6.42 -14.88 5.30
N TRP A 350 -5.39 -14.03 5.27
CA TRP A 350 -4.10 -14.33 4.65
C TRP A 350 -2.97 -14.36 5.68
N ASN A 351 -2.46 -15.56 5.95
CA ASN A 351 -1.41 -15.80 6.91
C ASN A 351 -0.01 -15.56 6.31
N TRP A 352 0.31 -14.29 6.04
CA TRP A 352 1.63 -13.91 5.54
C TRP A 352 2.74 -14.18 6.56
N PHE A 353 2.46 -14.11 7.88
CA PHE A 353 3.43 -14.39 8.92
C PHE A 353 4.05 -15.78 8.78
N ASP A 354 3.23 -16.82 8.76
CA ASP A 354 3.72 -18.20 8.64
C ASP A 354 4.23 -18.49 7.23
N GLN A 355 3.62 -17.91 6.20
CA GLN A 355 4.05 -18.03 4.81
C GLN A 355 5.46 -17.48 4.60
N SER A 356 5.80 -16.37 5.25
CA SER A 356 7.13 -15.73 5.15
C SER A 356 8.20 -16.38 6.03
N GLY A 357 7.92 -17.53 6.62
CA GLY A 357 8.86 -18.29 7.46
C GLY A 357 8.61 -18.16 8.96
N GLY A 358 7.69 -17.28 9.39
CA GLY A 358 7.29 -17.12 10.78
C GLY A 358 8.36 -16.54 11.69
N LEU A 359 8.24 -16.79 12.97
CA LEU A 359 9.11 -16.21 14.01
C LEU A 359 10.60 -16.48 13.73
N ASN A 360 11.43 -15.45 13.89
CA ASN A 360 12.88 -15.45 13.63
C ASN A 360 13.29 -15.51 12.15
N SER A 361 12.38 -15.34 11.19
CA SER A 361 12.70 -15.39 9.77
C SER A 361 13.31 -14.09 9.22
N ILE A 362 12.89 -12.92 9.71
CA ILE A 362 13.22 -11.61 9.11
C ILE A 362 14.73 -11.32 9.04
N ARG A 363 15.51 -11.83 9.97
CA ARG A 363 16.97 -11.66 9.94
C ARG A 363 17.60 -12.42 8.78
N GLN A 364 17.10 -13.63 8.49
CA GLN A 364 17.51 -14.40 7.31
C GLN A 364 17.09 -13.71 6.02
N TRP A 365 15.87 -13.15 5.98
CA TRP A 365 15.45 -12.30 4.87
C TRP A 365 16.42 -11.12 4.65
N GLY A 366 16.93 -10.53 5.74
CA GLY A 366 17.97 -9.48 5.68
C GLY A 366 19.29 -9.97 5.11
N ASN A 367 19.77 -11.16 5.53
CA ASN A 367 21.00 -11.77 5.05
C ASN A 367 20.92 -12.07 3.55
N ASP A 368 19.76 -12.52 3.06
CA ASP A 368 19.53 -12.88 1.66
C ASP A 368 19.12 -11.67 0.79
N GLY A 369 19.08 -10.47 1.37
CA GLY A 369 18.78 -9.23 0.66
C GLY A 369 17.30 -9.00 0.35
N TYR A 370 16.36 -9.71 1.03
CA TYR A 370 14.92 -9.52 0.90
C TYR A 370 14.33 -8.59 1.96
N ALA A 371 15.00 -8.39 3.11
CA ALA A 371 14.65 -7.37 4.09
C ALA A 371 15.74 -6.32 4.22
N GLN A 372 15.36 -5.12 4.65
CA GLN A 372 16.28 -4.02 4.94
C GLN A 372 17.05 -4.28 6.24
N LYS A 373 18.11 -3.51 6.47
CA LYS A 373 18.95 -3.63 7.67
C LYS A 373 18.22 -3.28 8.97
N ASP A 374 17.07 -2.66 8.88
CA ASP A 374 16.20 -2.37 10.03
C ASP A 374 15.41 -3.60 10.52
N HIS A 375 15.35 -4.66 9.71
CA HIS A 375 14.60 -5.90 9.93
C HIS A 375 13.10 -5.66 10.21
N ILE A 376 12.57 -4.60 9.61
CA ILE A 376 11.16 -4.22 9.64
C ILE A 376 10.64 -4.15 8.21
N HIS A 377 11.33 -3.36 7.35
CA HIS A 377 10.94 -3.16 5.98
C HIS A 377 11.60 -4.19 5.06
N LEU A 378 10.87 -4.58 4.03
CA LEU A 378 11.42 -5.40 2.96
C LEU A 378 12.22 -4.53 1.97
N THR A 379 13.12 -5.16 1.24
CA THR A 379 13.72 -4.54 0.06
C THR A 379 12.74 -4.58 -1.12
N TRP A 380 13.08 -3.94 -2.24
CA TRP A 380 12.33 -4.08 -3.49
C TRP A 380 12.08 -5.54 -3.86
N LYS A 381 13.13 -6.37 -3.73
CA LYS A 381 13.07 -7.80 -4.00
C LYS A 381 12.10 -8.52 -3.07
N GLY A 382 12.11 -8.18 -1.77
CA GLY A 382 11.19 -8.75 -0.80
C GLY A 382 9.74 -8.31 -1.01
N TYR A 383 9.50 -7.03 -1.33
CA TYR A 383 8.14 -6.56 -1.63
C TYR A 383 7.58 -7.16 -2.92
N ARG A 384 8.40 -7.30 -3.97
CA ARG A 384 7.97 -8.00 -5.19
C ARG A 384 7.57 -9.44 -4.88
N LEU A 385 8.38 -10.15 -4.10
CA LEU A 385 8.05 -11.51 -3.67
C LEU A 385 6.72 -11.56 -2.90
N LYS A 386 6.48 -10.63 -1.95
CA LYS A 386 5.19 -10.54 -1.25
C LYS A 386 4.03 -10.30 -2.23
N GLY A 387 4.20 -9.42 -3.23
CA GLY A 387 3.20 -9.17 -4.28
C GLY A 387 2.90 -10.40 -5.14
N GLN A 388 3.92 -11.17 -5.50
CA GLN A 388 3.75 -12.45 -6.21
C GLN A 388 2.95 -13.46 -5.37
N PHE A 389 3.16 -13.49 -4.06
CA PHE A 389 2.39 -14.34 -3.17
C PHE A 389 0.94 -13.87 -2.99
N VAL A 390 0.65 -12.57 -3.06
CA VAL A 390 -0.74 -12.08 -3.13
C VAL A 390 -1.42 -12.67 -4.37
N HIS A 391 -0.82 -12.52 -5.56
CA HIS A 391 -1.35 -13.09 -6.80
C HIS A 391 -1.52 -14.60 -6.70
N LYS A 392 -0.47 -15.33 -6.29
CA LYS A 392 -0.50 -16.80 -6.15
C LYS A 392 -1.62 -17.25 -5.20
N SER A 393 -1.81 -16.54 -4.08
CA SER A 393 -2.85 -16.89 -3.11
C SER A 393 -4.25 -16.65 -3.67
N VAL A 394 -4.47 -15.58 -4.46
CA VAL A 394 -5.74 -15.37 -5.18
C VAL A 394 -6.00 -16.55 -6.11
N MET A 395 -5.05 -16.85 -7.00
CA MET A 395 -5.23 -17.90 -8.02
C MET A 395 -5.43 -19.29 -7.41
N ASN A 396 -4.65 -19.63 -6.39
CA ASN A 396 -4.79 -20.92 -5.70
C ASN A 396 -6.17 -21.03 -5.02
N THR A 397 -6.65 -19.96 -4.40
CA THR A 397 -7.95 -19.97 -3.71
C THR A 397 -9.10 -20.10 -4.69
N LEU A 398 -9.07 -19.36 -5.81
CA LEU A 398 -10.08 -19.50 -6.87
C LEU A 398 -10.11 -20.91 -7.43
N LYS A 399 -8.95 -21.46 -7.77
CA LYS A 399 -8.82 -22.84 -8.24
C LYS A 399 -9.34 -23.86 -7.21
N TYR A 400 -9.06 -23.65 -5.92
CA TYR A 400 -9.58 -24.51 -4.86
C TYR A 400 -11.11 -24.49 -4.81
N ILE A 401 -11.72 -23.30 -4.90
CA ILE A 401 -13.18 -23.15 -4.89
C ILE A 401 -13.80 -23.82 -6.11
N GLU A 402 -13.22 -23.67 -7.31
CA GLU A 402 -13.68 -24.33 -8.53
C GLU A 402 -13.63 -25.85 -8.45
N GLN A 403 -12.54 -26.37 -7.88
CA GLN A 403 -12.36 -27.82 -7.70
C GLN A 403 -13.20 -28.41 -6.56
N ASN A 404 -13.64 -27.57 -5.62
CA ASN A 404 -14.40 -27.96 -4.44
C ASN A 404 -15.64 -27.07 -4.24
N PRO A 405 -16.63 -27.11 -5.16
CA PRO A 405 -17.77 -26.18 -5.14
C PRO A 405 -18.67 -26.28 -3.90
N ASN A 406 -18.55 -27.37 -3.15
CA ASN A 406 -19.26 -27.60 -1.91
C ASN A 406 -18.42 -27.38 -0.66
N ALA A 407 -17.18 -26.89 -0.79
CA ALA A 407 -16.34 -26.61 0.35
C ALA A 407 -16.96 -25.49 1.20
N GLU A 408 -17.17 -25.76 2.46
CA GLU A 408 -17.66 -24.78 3.44
C GLU A 408 -16.51 -23.95 4.00
N THR A 409 -15.31 -24.51 4.06
CA THR A 409 -14.13 -23.84 4.65
C THR A 409 -12.84 -24.22 3.91
N LEU A 410 -11.89 -23.32 3.95
CA LEU A 410 -10.48 -23.57 3.64
C LEU A 410 -9.64 -23.01 4.79
N VAL A 411 -9.20 -23.87 5.69
CA VAL A 411 -8.45 -23.49 6.89
C VAL A 411 -7.13 -24.26 6.92
N ILE A 412 -6.05 -23.53 7.12
CA ILE A 412 -4.70 -24.05 7.28
C ILE A 412 -4.27 -23.78 8.71
N SER A 413 -3.88 -24.80 9.44
CA SER A 413 -3.44 -24.68 10.83
C SER A 413 -2.22 -23.77 10.94
N SER A 414 -2.30 -22.79 11.81
CA SER A 414 -1.17 -21.90 12.10
C SER A 414 -0.03 -22.65 12.77
N LYS A 415 1.22 -22.24 12.50
CA LYS A 415 2.41 -22.83 13.14
C LYS A 415 2.44 -22.52 14.62
N SER A 416 2.86 -23.49 15.42
CA SER A 416 3.17 -23.29 16.83
C SER A 416 4.59 -22.76 16.98
N TYR A 417 4.77 -21.82 17.92
CA TYR A 417 6.09 -21.26 18.25
C TYR A 417 6.35 -21.38 19.74
N GLU A 418 7.50 -21.95 20.09
CA GLU A 418 7.96 -21.96 21.46
C GLU A 418 8.67 -20.64 21.75
N PHE A 419 8.26 -19.98 22.81
CA PHE A 419 8.90 -18.76 23.32
C PHE A 419 9.92 -19.17 24.38
N THR A 420 11.11 -19.62 23.95
CA THR A 420 12.24 -19.75 24.87
C THR A 420 12.78 -18.35 25.18
N GLU A 421 12.73 -17.93 26.44
CA GLU A 421 13.50 -16.76 26.84
C GLU A 421 14.97 -17.02 26.51
N PRO A 422 15.68 -16.07 25.88
CA PRO A 422 17.08 -16.26 25.56
C PRO A 422 17.87 -16.54 26.83
N THR A 423 18.60 -17.64 26.80
CA THR A 423 19.45 -18.03 27.96
C THR A 423 20.48 -16.94 28.25
N PRO A 424 20.95 -16.80 29.51
CA PRO A 424 21.97 -15.80 29.85
C PRO A 424 23.21 -15.84 28.96
N SER A 425 23.55 -16.99 28.38
CA SER A 425 24.64 -17.16 27.42
C SER A 425 24.34 -16.56 26.02
N GLU A 426 23.09 -16.54 25.58
CA GLU A 426 22.66 -15.91 24.33
C GLU A 426 22.57 -14.40 24.48
N ILE A 427 22.17 -13.91 25.66
CA ILE A 427 22.21 -12.48 26.01
C ILE A 427 23.64 -11.95 26.02
N GLN A 428 24.63 -12.74 26.43
CA GLN A 428 26.04 -12.36 26.39
C GLN A 428 26.59 -12.29 24.96
N LYS A 429 26.14 -13.16 24.03
CA LYS A 429 26.52 -13.10 22.61
C LYS A 429 25.88 -11.93 21.85
N SER A 430 24.79 -11.37 22.36
CA SER A 430 24.09 -10.20 21.79
C SER A 430 24.58 -8.85 22.32
N LYS A 431 25.58 -8.80 23.19
CA LYS A 431 26.16 -7.53 23.63
C LYS A 431 26.73 -6.79 22.41
N PRO A 432 26.42 -5.50 22.21
CA PRO A 432 26.92 -4.75 21.07
C PRO A 432 28.45 -4.79 21.10
N SER A 433 29.02 -5.19 19.98
CA SER A 433 30.46 -5.26 19.77
C SER A 433 31.13 -3.96 20.21
N SER A 434 32.30 -4.09 20.81
CA SER A 434 33.22 -3.06 21.32
C SER A 434 33.02 -1.68 20.71
N LYS A 435 33.03 -0.66 21.58
CA LYS A 435 33.04 0.77 21.19
C LYS A 435 34.02 0.98 20.05
N LYS A 436 33.53 1.31 18.86
CA LYS A 436 34.34 1.52 17.68
C LYS A 436 34.68 3.03 17.56
N TYR A 437 35.94 3.36 17.41
CA TYR A 437 36.40 4.73 17.27
C TYR A 437 36.97 4.98 15.87
N HIS A 438 36.83 6.22 15.41
CA HIS A 438 37.46 6.74 14.20
C HIS A 438 38.35 7.94 14.56
N THR A 439 39.57 7.98 14.06
CA THR A 439 40.42 9.16 14.16
C THR A 439 40.20 9.97 12.89
N VAL A 440 39.77 11.21 13.04
CA VAL A 440 39.49 12.15 11.95
C VAL A 440 40.78 12.41 11.15
N LYS A 441 40.68 12.22 9.85
CA LYS A 441 41.78 12.55 8.92
C LYS A 441 41.56 13.96 8.35
N SER A 442 42.64 14.57 7.81
CA SER A 442 42.53 15.84 7.12
C SER A 442 41.51 15.76 5.98
N GLY A 443 40.61 16.72 5.87
CA GLY A 443 39.54 16.77 4.86
C GLY A 443 38.30 15.96 5.15
N GLU A 444 38.22 15.18 6.26
CA GLU A 444 37.00 14.49 6.65
C GLU A 444 36.03 15.41 7.40
N SER A 445 34.72 15.21 7.18
CA SER A 445 33.64 15.86 7.89
C SER A 445 32.80 14.84 8.66
N LEU A 446 32.03 15.29 9.66
CA LEU A 446 31.09 14.39 10.34
C LEU A 446 30.11 13.70 9.37
N TRP A 447 29.76 14.38 8.28
CA TRP A 447 28.92 13.82 7.23
C TRP A 447 29.62 12.66 6.49
N SER A 448 30.89 12.88 6.02
CA SER A 448 31.64 11.82 5.33
C SER A 448 31.92 10.62 6.24
N ILE A 449 32.23 10.88 7.53
CA ILE A 449 32.42 9.84 8.54
C ILE A 449 31.10 9.09 8.83
N SER A 450 29.96 9.80 8.94
CA SER A 450 28.67 9.16 9.15
C SER A 450 28.31 8.22 8.00
N LYS A 451 28.49 8.62 6.76
CA LYS A 451 28.30 7.77 5.58
C LYS A 451 29.20 6.55 5.57
N LYS A 452 30.50 6.75 5.86
CA LYS A 452 31.50 5.67 5.90
C LYS A 452 31.15 4.56 6.90
N TYR A 453 30.52 4.91 8.02
CA TYR A 453 30.21 3.95 9.08
C TYR A 453 28.70 3.63 9.22
N GLY A 454 27.86 4.04 8.27
CA GLY A 454 26.42 3.79 8.28
C GLY A 454 25.73 4.37 9.51
N SER A 455 26.13 5.57 9.93
CA SER A 455 25.59 6.30 11.08
C SER A 455 24.97 7.62 10.61
N SER A 456 24.37 8.41 11.52
CA SER A 456 23.97 9.79 11.22
C SER A 456 24.90 10.79 11.92
N VAL A 457 24.95 12.01 11.39
CA VAL A 457 25.74 13.11 11.98
C VAL A 457 25.31 13.36 13.42
N GLU A 458 24.00 13.46 13.66
CA GLU A 458 23.41 13.70 14.98
C GLU A 458 23.78 12.60 15.99
N LYS A 459 23.79 11.35 15.51
CA LYS A 459 24.17 10.21 16.36
C LYS A 459 25.62 10.25 16.75
N ILE A 460 26.54 10.60 15.83
CA ILE A 460 27.96 10.77 16.15
C ILE A 460 28.16 11.97 17.07
N GLN A 461 27.48 13.09 16.83
CA GLN A 461 27.54 14.25 17.73
C GLN A 461 27.11 13.89 19.15
N LYS A 462 25.95 13.24 19.31
CA LYS A 462 25.42 12.83 20.61
C LYS A 462 26.35 11.87 21.36
N MET A 463 26.93 10.89 20.65
CA MET A 463 27.85 9.92 21.25
C MET A 463 29.17 10.54 21.73
N ASN A 464 29.55 11.71 21.19
CA ASN A 464 30.81 12.39 21.46
C ASN A 464 30.63 13.73 22.18
N GLY A 465 29.41 14.10 22.57
CA GLY A 465 29.11 15.36 23.26
C GLY A 465 29.42 16.62 22.41
N LEU A 466 29.37 16.51 21.05
CA LEU A 466 29.69 17.60 20.17
C LEU A 466 28.49 18.54 20.02
N ARG A 467 28.70 19.83 20.26
CA ARG A 467 27.68 20.88 20.13
C ARG A 467 27.59 21.45 18.69
N SER A 468 28.56 21.12 17.84
CA SER A 468 28.60 21.55 16.43
C SER A 468 29.12 20.43 15.52
N THR A 469 29.08 20.62 14.21
CA THR A 469 29.60 19.67 13.22
C THR A 469 31.11 19.84 12.97
N LEU A 470 31.76 20.82 13.63
CA LEU A 470 33.19 21.09 13.49
C LEU A 470 34.01 20.00 14.20
N ILE A 471 34.88 19.37 13.46
CA ILE A 471 35.84 18.36 13.93
C ILE A 471 37.26 18.70 13.44
N LYS A 472 38.25 18.24 14.16
CA LYS A 472 39.67 18.53 13.84
C LYS A 472 40.40 17.25 13.42
N PRO A 473 41.33 17.29 12.47
CA PRO A 473 42.22 16.18 12.20
C PRO A 473 42.91 15.69 13.48
N GLY A 474 42.96 14.36 13.66
CA GLY A 474 43.48 13.72 14.87
C GLY A 474 42.41 13.52 15.97
N GLN A 475 41.26 14.15 15.89
CA GLN A 475 40.18 13.97 16.86
C GLN A 475 39.64 12.53 16.82
N LYS A 476 39.55 11.88 17.99
CA LYS A 476 39.03 10.51 18.11
C LYS A 476 37.54 10.55 18.38
N LEU A 477 36.75 10.07 17.44
CA LEU A 477 35.31 10.05 17.53
C LEU A 477 34.78 8.62 17.75
N ARG A 478 33.91 8.47 18.73
CA ARG A 478 33.13 7.24 18.90
C ARG A 478 32.08 7.18 17.78
N ILE A 479 32.08 6.09 17.01
CA ILE A 479 31.20 5.93 15.85
C ILE A 479 30.18 4.77 16.01
N ARG A 480 30.37 3.99 17.08
CA ARG A 480 29.45 2.91 17.46
C ARG A 480 29.46 2.68 18.98
#